data_ad65caad24e97919e624085f7442e3b8
#
_entry.id   ad65caad24e97919e624085f7442e3b8
#
_cell.length_a   1.000
_cell.length_b   1.000
_cell.length_c   1.000
_cell.angle_alpha   90.00
_cell.angle_beta   90.00
_cell.angle_gamma   90.00
#
_symmetry.space_group_name_H-M   'P 1'
#
loop_
_entity.id
_entity.type
_entity.pdbx_description
1 polymer ?
#
loop_
_entity_poly.entity_id
_entity_poly.type
_entity_poly.pdbx_seq_one_letter_code
_entity_poly.pdbx_strand_id
1 'polypeptide(L)'
;MTEELRQGTRLGDNELVLRIGRGGMATVWVARERAVDPSQDRLVAIKAMLSELAEEQEFTRMFIDEVRLVRSIRHPNVVDVYDVGESSGVMWMSMEWVEGESLHTVIAEAGKRRAIPPEMAVRIIADVAAGLHAAHELRDPNGELRGVVHRDISPHNILIGTNGAIKLVDFGVAKAFGRVSESTRAGQLKGKFGYMSPEQALGRPVDRRSDVFSLGIVLFELTTSRRLFRGESDMETLKLVISGQVPRPRSIDEHYPPELERIVLKALERDARLRYQTAAEFEQELRGFLKAERVVVPQGGVAGLLKRVAGERVEQRRKAIRAALRKLGSSSPTASDLLSTETVFTPTGKDHSSTSSAGLSASSAGVAEMPAGLPRVRHERATRGHGGAVSWSSAIGYAIGVAGLAIAIIVLLFLSR
;
A
#
# COMPACT_ATOMS: atom_id res chain seq x y z
N MET A 1 -9.20 -26.45 15.50
CA MET A 1 -8.65 -26.83 14.18
C MET A 1 -9.14 -25.78 13.17
N THR A 2 -8.30 -24.83 12.84
CA THR A 2 -8.61 -23.82 11.81
C THR A 2 -8.51 -24.50 10.45
N GLU A 3 -9.59 -24.48 9.68
CA GLU A 3 -9.65 -25.09 8.35
C GLU A 3 -8.68 -24.35 7.41
N GLU A 4 -7.76 -25.08 6.77
CA GLU A 4 -6.83 -24.48 5.81
C GLU A 4 -7.62 -23.92 4.64
N LEU A 5 -7.42 -22.63 4.32
CA LEU A 5 -8.09 -21.96 3.21
C LEU A 5 -7.78 -22.67 1.88
N ARG A 6 -8.84 -23.02 1.14
CA ARG A 6 -8.77 -23.72 -0.14
C ARG A 6 -9.71 -23.10 -1.18
N GLN A 7 -9.55 -23.48 -2.42
CA GLN A 7 -10.47 -23.09 -3.50
C GLN A 7 -11.92 -23.46 -3.11
N GLY A 8 -12.86 -22.52 -3.30
CA GLY A 8 -14.27 -22.68 -2.95
C GLY A 8 -14.62 -22.29 -1.51
N THR A 9 -13.64 -22.02 -0.62
CA THR A 9 -13.92 -21.47 0.72
C THR A 9 -14.59 -20.10 0.58
N ARG A 10 -15.63 -19.87 1.38
CA ARG A 10 -16.35 -18.60 1.42
C ARG A 10 -15.89 -17.74 2.60
N LEU A 11 -15.58 -16.47 2.32
CA LEU A 11 -15.26 -15.45 3.30
C LEU A 11 -16.21 -14.26 3.06
N GLY A 12 -17.29 -14.17 3.85
CA GLY A 12 -18.43 -13.31 3.55
C GLY A 12 -19.05 -13.67 2.20
N ASP A 13 -19.28 -12.68 1.35
CA ASP A 13 -19.81 -12.87 -0.01
C ASP A 13 -18.73 -13.29 -1.03
N ASN A 14 -17.49 -13.46 -0.58
CA ASN A 14 -16.36 -13.75 -1.45
C ASN A 14 -16.08 -15.26 -1.48
N GLU A 15 -16.04 -15.86 -2.65
CA GLU A 15 -15.66 -17.25 -2.89
C GLU A 15 -14.24 -17.32 -3.44
N LEU A 16 -13.33 -17.97 -2.71
CA LEU A 16 -11.91 -18.08 -3.07
C LEU A 16 -11.73 -18.89 -4.34
N VAL A 17 -11.08 -18.30 -5.35
CA VAL A 17 -10.87 -18.91 -6.67
C VAL A 17 -9.46 -19.46 -6.82
N LEU A 18 -8.44 -18.64 -6.60
CA LEU A 18 -7.04 -19.00 -6.82
C LEU A 18 -6.13 -18.27 -5.83
N ARG A 19 -5.27 -19.00 -5.13
CA ARG A 19 -4.24 -18.40 -4.30
C ARG A 19 -3.12 -17.84 -5.19
N ILE A 20 -2.82 -16.54 -5.06
CA ILE A 20 -1.82 -15.83 -5.85
C ILE A 20 -0.58 -15.42 -5.05
N GLY A 21 -0.68 -15.44 -3.71
CA GLY A 21 0.45 -15.10 -2.84
C GLY A 21 0.32 -15.73 -1.45
N ARG A 22 1.48 -15.89 -0.79
CA ARG A 22 1.58 -16.22 0.63
C ARG A 22 2.71 -15.38 1.23
N GLY A 23 2.36 -14.53 2.18
CA GLY A 23 3.30 -13.77 2.99
C GLY A 23 3.46 -14.37 4.39
N GLY A 24 4.20 -13.69 5.26
CA GLY A 24 4.40 -14.11 6.64
C GLY A 24 3.17 -14.03 7.53
N MET A 25 2.28 -13.10 7.21
CA MET A 25 1.12 -12.80 8.04
C MET A 25 -0.21 -13.11 7.35
N ALA A 26 -0.21 -13.24 6.02
CA ALA A 26 -1.44 -13.40 5.25
C ALA A 26 -1.22 -14.19 3.96
N THR A 27 -2.31 -14.74 3.45
CA THR A 27 -2.41 -15.27 2.08
C THR A 27 -3.22 -14.32 1.23
N VAL A 28 -2.88 -14.23 -0.08
CA VAL A 28 -3.61 -13.42 -1.04
C VAL A 28 -4.26 -14.33 -2.08
N TRP A 29 -5.54 -14.11 -2.30
CA TRP A 29 -6.37 -14.89 -3.21
C TRP A 29 -7.06 -14.00 -4.23
N VAL A 30 -7.25 -14.51 -5.44
CA VAL A 30 -8.32 -14.03 -6.31
C VAL A 30 -9.60 -14.68 -5.81
N ALA A 31 -10.65 -13.91 -5.64
CA ALA A 31 -11.96 -14.38 -5.24
C ALA A 31 -13.03 -13.82 -6.17
N ARG A 32 -14.16 -14.49 -6.24
CA ARG A 32 -15.39 -14.03 -6.87
C ARG A 32 -16.29 -13.45 -5.77
N GLU A 33 -16.50 -12.14 -5.80
CA GLU A 33 -17.52 -11.50 -4.99
C GLU A 33 -18.89 -11.75 -5.63
N ARG A 34 -19.75 -12.41 -4.90
CA ARG A 34 -21.11 -12.73 -5.37
C ARG A 34 -22.05 -11.57 -5.11
N ALA A 35 -22.69 -11.08 -6.15
CA ALA A 35 -23.77 -10.12 -6.05
C ALA A 35 -25.13 -10.83 -5.91
N VAL A 36 -26.16 -10.07 -5.51
CA VAL A 36 -27.55 -10.54 -5.51
C VAL A 36 -27.96 -10.95 -6.94
N ASP A 37 -27.55 -10.16 -7.93
CA ASP A 37 -27.67 -10.49 -9.35
C ASP A 37 -26.33 -11.11 -9.81
N PRO A 38 -26.33 -12.40 -10.22
CA PRO A 38 -25.10 -13.08 -10.67
C PRO A 38 -24.39 -12.41 -11.87
N SER A 39 -25.11 -11.61 -12.65
CA SER A 39 -24.51 -10.83 -13.75
C SER A 39 -23.58 -9.71 -13.27
N GLN A 40 -23.67 -9.36 -11.99
CA GLN A 40 -22.85 -8.34 -11.32
C GLN A 40 -21.72 -8.95 -10.49
N ASP A 41 -21.52 -10.27 -10.52
CA ASP A 41 -20.38 -10.92 -9.89
C ASP A 41 -19.08 -10.34 -10.46
N ARG A 42 -18.14 -10.01 -9.57
CA ARG A 42 -16.84 -9.46 -9.97
C ARG A 42 -15.68 -10.20 -9.33
N LEU A 43 -14.48 -10.06 -9.91
CA LEU A 43 -13.27 -10.52 -9.28
C LEU A 43 -12.76 -9.47 -8.29
N VAL A 44 -12.34 -9.95 -7.13
CA VAL A 44 -11.71 -9.17 -6.07
C VAL A 44 -10.45 -9.87 -5.60
N ALA A 45 -9.54 -9.15 -4.96
CA ALA A 45 -8.43 -9.73 -4.23
C ALA A 45 -8.81 -9.84 -2.75
N ILE A 46 -8.58 -11.02 -2.15
CA ILE A 46 -8.78 -11.26 -0.72
C ILE A 46 -7.42 -11.45 -0.06
N LYS A 47 -7.12 -10.59 0.93
CA LYS A 47 -6.00 -10.79 1.85
C LYS A 47 -6.57 -11.41 3.12
N ALA A 48 -6.23 -12.66 3.38
CA ALA A 48 -6.69 -13.41 4.55
C ALA A 48 -5.54 -13.64 5.52
N MET A 49 -5.75 -13.32 6.79
CA MET A 49 -4.75 -13.52 7.85
C MET A 49 -4.50 -15.02 8.06
N LEU A 50 -3.25 -15.38 8.33
CA LEU A 50 -2.92 -16.75 8.69
C LEU A 50 -3.51 -17.07 10.07
N SER A 51 -4.14 -18.23 10.20
CA SER A 51 -4.82 -18.68 11.41
C SER A 51 -3.93 -18.70 12.65
N GLU A 52 -2.65 -19.02 12.46
CA GLU A 52 -1.63 -19.02 13.53
C GLU A 52 -1.45 -17.66 14.19
N LEU A 53 -1.79 -16.55 13.50
CA LEU A 53 -1.67 -15.18 13.98
C LEU A 53 -3.02 -14.56 14.37
N ALA A 54 -4.12 -15.14 13.92
CA ALA A 54 -5.46 -14.65 14.24
C ALA A 54 -5.82 -14.78 15.73
N GLU A 55 -5.17 -15.70 16.46
CA GLU A 55 -5.33 -15.87 17.91
C GLU A 55 -4.63 -14.76 18.71
N GLU A 56 -3.67 -14.04 18.12
CA GLU A 56 -2.98 -12.94 18.77
C GLU A 56 -3.77 -11.63 18.57
N GLN A 57 -4.38 -11.13 19.63
CA GLN A 57 -5.20 -9.90 19.62
C GLN A 57 -4.46 -8.69 19.04
N GLU A 58 -3.14 -8.63 19.19
CA GLU A 58 -2.31 -7.55 18.66
C GLU A 58 -2.29 -7.56 17.13
N PHE A 59 -2.13 -8.73 16.51
CA PHE A 59 -2.16 -8.88 15.03
C PHE A 59 -3.55 -8.59 14.46
N THR A 60 -4.60 -9.03 15.15
CA THR A 60 -5.98 -8.73 14.75
C THR A 60 -6.24 -7.22 14.75
N ARG A 61 -5.82 -6.51 15.80
CA ARG A 61 -5.93 -5.03 15.86
C ARG A 61 -5.15 -4.35 14.74
N MET A 62 -3.89 -4.75 14.52
CA MET A 62 -3.05 -4.21 13.44
C MET A 62 -3.70 -4.39 12.06
N PHE A 63 -4.27 -5.57 11.81
CA PHE A 63 -4.96 -5.85 10.55
C PHE A 63 -6.19 -4.94 10.37
N ILE A 64 -7.02 -4.80 11.40
CA ILE A 64 -8.21 -3.93 11.38
C ILE A 64 -7.81 -2.46 11.17
N ASP A 65 -6.74 -1.99 11.83
CA ASP A 65 -6.28 -0.61 11.69
C ASP A 65 -5.70 -0.36 10.29
N GLU A 66 -4.98 -1.31 9.68
CA GLU A 66 -4.55 -1.25 8.28
C GLU A 66 -5.76 -1.08 7.36
N VAL A 67 -6.75 -1.92 7.53
CA VAL A 67 -7.97 -1.87 6.70
C VAL A 67 -8.69 -0.53 6.82
N ARG A 68 -8.94 -0.06 8.05
CA ARG A 68 -9.61 1.22 8.30
C ARG A 68 -8.87 2.38 7.66
N LEU A 69 -7.55 2.35 7.73
CA LEU A 69 -6.69 3.36 7.15
C LEU A 69 -6.80 3.35 5.62
N VAL A 70 -6.51 2.21 4.99
CA VAL A 70 -6.48 2.09 3.52
C VAL A 70 -7.86 2.36 2.93
N ARG A 71 -8.94 1.90 3.58
CA ARG A 71 -10.33 2.14 3.13
C ARG A 71 -10.70 3.63 3.03
N SER A 72 -10.03 4.49 3.80
CA SER A 72 -10.28 5.95 3.77
C SER A 72 -9.47 6.68 2.70
N ILE A 73 -8.48 6.03 2.07
CA ILE A 73 -7.70 6.63 0.98
C ILE A 73 -8.46 6.42 -0.34
N ARG A 74 -8.79 7.50 -1.04
CA ARG A 74 -9.43 7.47 -2.35
C ARG A 74 -8.53 8.11 -3.38
N HIS A 75 -7.84 7.30 -4.17
CA HIS A 75 -6.94 7.79 -5.21
C HIS A 75 -6.73 6.74 -6.31
N PRO A 76 -6.69 7.12 -7.61
CA PRO A 76 -6.54 6.17 -8.72
C PRO A 76 -5.26 5.33 -8.64
N ASN A 77 -4.22 5.80 -7.95
CA ASN A 77 -2.96 5.07 -7.76
C ASN A 77 -2.85 4.34 -6.41
N VAL A 78 -3.93 4.21 -5.66
CA VAL A 78 -4.02 3.37 -4.46
C VAL A 78 -5.08 2.31 -4.71
N VAL A 79 -4.84 1.07 -4.25
CA VAL A 79 -5.84 0.00 -4.34
C VAL A 79 -7.04 0.33 -3.48
N ASP A 80 -8.25 0.17 -4.02
CA ASP A 80 -9.47 0.34 -3.24
C ASP A 80 -9.71 -0.87 -2.33
N VAL A 81 -10.07 -0.61 -1.07
CA VAL A 81 -10.56 -1.64 -0.14
C VAL A 81 -12.07 -1.56 -0.07
N TYR A 82 -12.74 -2.67 -0.37
CA TYR A 82 -14.19 -2.76 -0.44
C TYR A 82 -14.78 -3.15 0.90
N ASP A 83 -14.31 -4.24 1.49
CA ASP A 83 -14.87 -4.78 2.71
C ASP A 83 -13.84 -5.47 3.60
N VAL A 84 -14.23 -5.72 4.85
CA VAL A 84 -13.43 -6.43 5.85
C VAL A 84 -14.37 -7.26 6.71
N GLY A 85 -13.95 -8.46 7.06
CA GLY A 85 -14.75 -9.33 7.89
C GLY A 85 -13.95 -10.42 8.57
N GLU A 86 -14.70 -11.21 9.32
CA GLU A 86 -14.22 -12.45 9.93
C GLU A 86 -15.16 -13.58 9.52
N SER A 87 -14.61 -14.70 9.13
CA SER A 87 -15.37 -15.91 8.77
C SER A 87 -14.63 -17.15 9.29
N SER A 88 -15.29 -17.94 10.14
CA SER A 88 -14.72 -19.16 10.74
C SER A 88 -13.36 -18.93 11.43
N GLY A 89 -13.21 -17.80 12.14
CA GLY A 89 -11.96 -17.42 12.81
C GLY A 89 -10.85 -16.89 11.89
N VAL A 90 -11.16 -16.65 10.61
CA VAL A 90 -10.23 -16.07 9.64
C VAL A 90 -10.61 -14.61 9.39
N MET A 91 -9.72 -13.69 9.76
CA MET A 91 -9.84 -12.28 9.39
C MET A 91 -9.44 -12.09 7.93
N TRP A 92 -10.24 -11.31 7.19
CA TRP A 92 -9.99 -11.05 5.77
C TRP A 92 -10.37 -9.62 5.38
N MET A 93 -9.75 -9.13 4.32
CA MET A 93 -10.18 -7.92 3.61
C MET A 93 -10.31 -8.18 2.11
N SER A 94 -11.33 -7.59 1.53
CA SER A 94 -11.62 -7.59 0.10
C SER A 94 -11.16 -6.27 -0.50
N MET A 95 -10.47 -6.35 -1.64
CA MET A 95 -9.90 -5.19 -2.31
C MET A 95 -9.97 -5.34 -3.83
N GLU A 96 -9.74 -4.24 -4.52
CA GLU A 96 -9.64 -4.18 -5.98
C GLU A 96 -8.70 -5.26 -6.52
N TRP A 97 -9.22 -6.06 -7.47
CA TRP A 97 -8.41 -6.97 -8.24
C TRP A 97 -7.69 -6.21 -9.36
N VAL A 98 -6.37 -6.10 -9.26
CA VAL A 98 -5.54 -5.54 -10.32
C VAL A 98 -5.05 -6.67 -11.20
N GLU A 99 -5.64 -6.81 -12.39
CA GLU A 99 -5.15 -7.78 -13.38
C GLU A 99 -3.82 -7.27 -13.96
N GLY A 100 -2.71 -7.81 -13.48
CA GLY A 100 -1.37 -7.32 -13.83
C GLY A 100 -0.28 -8.03 -13.07
N GLU A 101 0.87 -7.38 -12.92
CA GLU A 101 2.03 -7.89 -12.21
C GLU A 101 2.62 -6.86 -11.26
N SER A 102 3.34 -7.32 -10.23
CA SER A 102 4.13 -6.44 -9.39
C SER A 102 5.29 -5.83 -10.17
N LEU A 103 5.66 -4.61 -9.82
CA LEU A 103 6.85 -3.96 -10.39
C LEU A 103 8.11 -4.79 -10.15
N HIS A 104 8.17 -5.55 -9.04
CA HIS A 104 9.26 -6.52 -8.79
C HIS A 104 9.38 -7.55 -9.93
N THR A 105 8.26 -8.16 -10.32
CA THR A 105 8.24 -9.11 -11.44
C THR A 105 8.64 -8.44 -12.75
N VAL A 106 8.14 -7.22 -12.99
CA VAL A 106 8.47 -6.45 -14.20
C VAL A 106 9.97 -6.14 -14.25
N ILE A 107 10.59 -5.72 -13.14
CA ILE A 107 12.04 -5.49 -13.06
C ILE A 107 12.82 -6.79 -13.31
N ALA A 108 12.40 -7.89 -12.70
CA ALA A 108 13.09 -9.18 -12.85
C ALA A 108 13.07 -9.69 -14.29
N GLU A 109 11.95 -9.57 -14.99
CA GLU A 109 11.82 -9.97 -16.38
C GLU A 109 12.48 -8.97 -17.36
N ALA A 110 12.39 -7.67 -17.06
CA ALA A 110 13.00 -6.60 -17.86
C ALA A 110 14.52 -6.57 -17.73
N GLY A 111 15.06 -6.88 -16.55
CA GLY A 111 16.50 -6.80 -16.25
C GLY A 111 17.37 -7.67 -17.18
N LYS A 112 16.78 -8.75 -17.71
CA LYS A 112 17.44 -9.59 -18.72
C LYS A 112 17.63 -8.88 -20.09
N ARG A 113 16.89 -7.77 -20.33
CA ARG A 113 16.81 -7.12 -21.66
C ARG A 113 16.99 -5.59 -21.62
N ARG A 114 17.30 -4.99 -20.45
CA ARG A 114 17.31 -3.51 -20.25
C ARG A 114 16.05 -2.84 -20.81
N ALA A 115 14.88 -3.39 -20.52
CA ALA A 115 13.65 -3.10 -21.26
C ALA A 115 12.80 -1.97 -20.67
N ILE A 116 13.22 -1.31 -19.57
CA ILE A 116 12.47 -0.20 -18.95
C ILE A 116 13.16 1.11 -19.33
N PRO A 117 12.58 1.91 -20.23
CA PRO A 117 13.11 3.24 -20.56
C PRO A 117 13.05 4.16 -19.32
N PRO A 118 14.02 5.07 -19.12
CA PRO A 118 14.04 6.00 -17.99
C PRO A 118 12.76 6.81 -17.84
N GLU A 119 12.19 7.31 -18.93
CA GLU A 119 10.94 8.07 -18.95
C GLU A 119 9.74 7.24 -18.45
N MET A 120 9.74 5.94 -18.75
CA MET A 120 8.72 5.01 -18.25
C MET A 120 8.86 4.80 -16.74
N ALA A 121 10.09 4.65 -16.26
CA ALA A 121 10.38 4.56 -14.83
C ALA A 121 9.92 5.83 -14.09
N VAL A 122 10.26 7.01 -14.64
CA VAL A 122 9.84 8.31 -14.09
C VAL A 122 8.31 8.42 -14.03
N ARG A 123 7.60 8.01 -15.08
CA ARG A 123 6.14 8.00 -15.11
C ARG A 123 5.55 7.09 -14.03
N ILE A 124 6.05 5.87 -13.90
CA ILE A 124 5.57 4.91 -12.89
C ILE A 124 5.77 5.49 -11.49
N ILE A 125 6.94 6.03 -11.20
CA ILE A 125 7.25 6.58 -9.87
C ILE A 125 6.45 7.85 -9.58
N ALA A 126 6.20 8.71 -10.57
CA ALA A 126 5.34 9.88 -10.41
C ALA A 126 3.90 9.47 -10.04
N ASP A 127 3.34 8.45 -10.69
CA ASP A 127 2.00 7.95 -10.36
C ASP A 127 1.95 7.33 -8.94
N VAL A 128 2.99 6.59 -8.52
CA VAL A 128 3.10 6.09 -7.13
C VAL A 128 3.20 7.25 -6.14
N ALA A 129 4.00 8.28 -6.43
CA ALA A 129 4.16 9.45 -5.58
C ALA A 129 2.85 10.21 -5.38
N ALA A 130 2.01 10.31 -6.43
CA ALA A 130 0.67 10.89 -6.34
C ALA A 130 -0.23 10.10 -5.37
N GLY A 131 -0.29 8.77 -5.50
CA GLY A 131 -1.03 7.89 -4.58
C GLY A 131 -0.53 7.98 -3.14
N LEU A 132 0.78 8.04 -2.99
CA LEU A 132 1.44 8.16 -1.70
C LEU A 132 1.13 9.51 -1.03
N HIS A 133 1.13 10.60 -1.80
CA HIS A 133 0.76 11.92 -1.29
C HIS A 133 -0.69 11.95 -0.80
N ALA A 134 -1.62 11.36 -1.53
CA ALA A 134 -3.02 11.26 -1.10
C ALA A 134 -3.17 10.54 0.25
N ALA A 135 -2.36 9.50 0.49
CA ALA A 135 -2.32 8.82 1.78
C ALA A 135 -1.72 9.69 2.89
N HIS A 136 -0.63 10.41 2.60
CA HIS A 136 0.05 11.29 3.55
C HIS A 136 -0.82 12.47 4.00
N GLU A 137 -1.71 12.95 3.13
CA GLU A 137 -2.63 14.08 3.40
C GLU A 137 -3.97 13.63 3.97
N LEU A 138 -4.12 12.35 4.31
CA LEU A 138 -5.34 11.85 4.93
C LEU A 138 -5.60 12.57 6.24
N ARG A 139 -6.83 13.10 6.38
CA ARG A 139 -7.27 13.84 7.56
C ARG A 139 -8.35 13.07 8.33
N ASP A 140 -8.43 13.34 9.60
CA ASP A 140 -9.54 12.87 10.44
C ASP A 140 -10.79 13.76 10.25
N PRO A 141 -11.95 13.42 10.86
CA PRO A 141 -13.15 14.24 10.80
C PRO A 141 -12.98 15.67 11.34
N ASN A 142 -11.97 15.93 12.17
CA ASN A 142 -11.66 17.25 12.73
C ASN A 142 -10.74 18.09 11.81
N GLY A 143 -10.28 17.49 10.70
CA GLY A 143 -9.37 18.12 9.74
C GLY A 143 -7.88 17.96 10.08
N GLU A 144 -7.52 17.26 11.16
CA GLU A 144 -6.14 16.99 11.55
C GLU A 144 -5.51 15.90 10.69
N LEU A 145 -4.22 16.06 10.34
CA LEU A 145 -3.49 15.04 9.59
C LEU A 145 -3.37 13.76 10.41
N ARG A 146 -3.73 12.63 9.81
CA ARG A 146 -3.58 11.30 10.45
C ARG A 146 -2.14 10.81 10.53
N GLY A 147 -1.19 11.51 9.93
CA GLY A 147 0.22 11.13 9.95
C GLY A 147 0.50 9.77 9.30
N VAL A 148 -0.27 9.42 8.28
CA VAL A 148 -0.12 8.14 7.56
C VAL A 148 1.24 8.08 6.91
N VAL A 149 1.96 6.97 7.11
CA VAL A 149 3.22 6.64 6.45
C VAL A 149 3.13 5.21 5.97
N HIS A 150 3.50 4.95 4.73
CA HIS A 150 3.39 3.60 4.14
C HIS A 150 4.38 2.60 4.74
N ARG A 151 5.63 3.01 4.99
CA ARG A 151 6.70 2.26 5.66
C ARG A 151 7.19 0.97 4.98
N ASP A 152 6.57 0.54 3.88
CA ASP A 152 6.94 -0.65 3.13
C ASP A 152 6.95 -0.41 1.61
N ILE A 153 7.36 0.79 1.18
CA ILE A 153 7.51 1.08 -0.25
C ILE A 153 8.61 0.19 -0.83
N SER A 154 8.22 -0.64 -1.79
CA SER A 154 9.12 -1.52 -2.54
C SER A 154 8.47 -1.95 -3.86
N PRO A 155 9.21 -2.47 -4.82
CA PRO A 155 8.64 -2.95 -6.09
C PRO A 155 7.59 -4.06 -5.94
N HIS A 156 7.55 -4.76 -4.80
CA HIS A 156 6.54 -5.78 -4.53
C HIS A 156 5.15 -5.17 -4.28
N ASN A 157 5.13 -3.97 -3.69
CA ASN A 157 3.91 -3.27 -3.28
C ASN A 157 3.43 -2.25 -4.32
N ILE A 158 3.99 -2.28 -5.54
CA ILE A 158 3.57 -1.48 -6.69
C ILE A 158 3.08 -2.45 -7.77
N LEU A 159 1.82 -2.36 -8.15
CA LEU A 159 1.22 -3.19 -9.21
C LEU A 159 1.08 -2.38 -10.50
N ILE A 160 1.31 -3.06 -11.62
CA ILE A 160 1.08 -2.53 -12.97
C ILE A 160 -0.05 -3.36 -13.59
N GLY A 161 -1.18 -2.70 -13.84
CA GLY A 161 -2.34 -3.32 -14.49
C GLY A 161 -2.16 -3.52 -15.99
N THR A 162 -2.90 -4.46 -16.56
CA THR A 162 -2.93 -4.71 -18.02
C THR A 162 -3.43 -3.52 -18.82
N ASN A 163 -4.23 -2.66 -18.19
CA ASN A 163 -4.67 -1.37 -18.72
C ASN A 163 -3.63 -0.24 -18.54
N GLY A 164 -2.48 -0.52 -17.91
CA GLY A 164 -1.44 0.45 -17.60
C GLY A 164 -1.69 1.28 -16.35
N ALA A 165 -2.68 0.96 -15.55
CA ALA A 165 -2.88 1.57 -14.23
C ALA A 165 -1.74 1.18 -13.29
N ILE A 166 -1.28 2.14 -12.49
CA ILE A 166 -0.29 1.92 -11.43
C ILE A 166 -1.04 1.98 -10.10
N LYS A 167 -0.89 0.93 -9.29
CA LYS A 167 -1.58 0.80 -8.00
C LYS A 167 -0.60 0.50 -6.88
N LEU A 168 -0.65 1.30 -5.81
CA LEU A 168 0.06 1.07 -4.56
C LEU A 168 -0.80 0.18 -3.65
N VAL A 169 -0.18 -0.86 -3.08
CA VAL A 169 -0.83 -1.85 -2.21
C VAL A 169 -0.07 -2.02 -0.90
N ASP A 170 -0.69 -2.63 0.09
CA ASP A 170 -0.07 -3.09 1.34
C ASP A 170 0.61 -1.96 2.15
N PHE A 171 -0.18 -1.04 2.70
CA PHE A 171 0.31 -0.08 3.69
C PHE A 171 0.83 -0.81 4.93
N GLY A 172 2.11 -0.63 5.25
CA GLY A 172 2.82 -1.36 6.29
C GLY A 172 2.45 -0.94 7.72
N VAL A 173 1.17 -0.91 8.08
CA VAL A 173 0.68 -0.52 9.42
C VAL A 173 1.25 -1.45 10.48
N ALA A 174 1.40 -2.74 10.19
CA ALA A 174 2.02 -3.70 11.09
C ALA A 174 3.47 -3.32 11.50
N LYS A 175 4.19 -2.58 10.66
CA LYS A 175 5.53 -2.06 10.97
C LYS A 175 5.51 -0.80 11.84
N ALA A 176 4.35 -0.14 12.00
CA ALA A 176 4.22 1.09 12.77
C ALA A 176 4.45 0.87 14.26
N PHE A 177 4.16 -0.32 14.78
CA PHE A 177 4.22 -0.62 16.20
C PHE A 177 5.59 -1.10 16.70
N GLY A 178 6.65 -0.95 15.89
CA GLY A 178 8.04 -1.07 16.36
C GLY A 178 8.50 -2.47 16.77
N ARG A 179 7.62 -3.46 16.66
CA ARG A 179 7.98 -4.85 16.92
C ARG A 179 8.21 -5.57 15.59
N VAL A 180 9.45 -5.52 15.12
CA VAL A 180 10.03 -6.67 14.43
C VAL A 180 10.03 -7.77 15.49
N SER A 181 8.88 -8.44 15.70
CA SER A 181 8.81 -9.58 16.59
C SER A 181 9.83 -10.60 16.10
N GLU A 182 10.54 -11.23 17.03
CA GLU A 182 11.49 -12.32 16.75
C GLU A 182 10.89 -13.48 15.94
N SER A 183 9.56 -13.49 15.78
CA SER A 183 8.80 -14.43 14.94
C SER A 183 8.84 -14.13 13.43
N THR A 184 9.53 -13.07 12.98
CA THR A 184 9.75 -12.90 11.54
C THR A 184 10.75 -13.96 11.10
N ARG A 185 10.21 -15.16 10.83
CA ARG A 185 10.94 -16.34 10.37
C ARG A 185 11.92 -15.94 9.28
N ALA A 186 13.18 -16.28 9.49
CA ALA A 186 14.41 -15.88 8.79
C ALA A 186 14.45 -16.05 7.26
N GLY A 187 13.35 -16.24 6.58
CA GLY A 187 13.28 -16.39 5.12
C GLY A 187 12.48 -15.33 4.37
N GLN A 188 11.61 -14.55 5.06
CA GLN A 188 10.64 -13.67 4.38
C GLN A 188 11.06 -12.20 4.31
N LEU A 189 12.03 -11.78 5.10
CA LEU A 189 12.61 -10.43 5.05
C LEU A 189 13.76 -10.29 4.06
N LYS A 190 14.22 -11.41 3.48
CA LYS A 190 15.37 -11.42 2.57
C LYS A 190 15.13 -10.49 1.38
N GLY A 191 15.90 -9.41 1.32
CA GLY A 191 15.83 -8.41 0.25
C GLY A 191 14.92 -7.20 0.51
N LYS A 192 14.08 -7.17 1.59
CA LYS A 192 13.27 -5.99 1.92
C LYS A 192 14.06 -4.89 2.65
N PHE A 193 15.12 -5.25 3.37
CA PHE A 193 15.97 -4.28 4.08
C PHE A 193 16.58 -3.22 3.16
N GLY A 194 16.86 -3.58 1.91
CA GLY A 194 17.42 -2.66 0.92
C GLY A 194 16.50 -1.51 0.49
N TYR A 195 15.22 -1.49 0.91
CA TYR A 195 14.28 -0.42 0.64
C TYR A 195 13.93 0.42 1.87
N MET A 196 14.51 0.14 3.03
CA MET A 196 14.30 0.94 4.23
C MET A 196 15.00 2.30 4.11
N SER A 197 14.42 3.31 4.77
CA SER A 197 15.13 4.56 4.99
C SER A 197 16.16 4.42 6.12
N PRO A 198 17.19 5.29 6.19
CA PRO A 198 18.19 5.26 7.27
C PRO A 198 17.55 5.36 8.66
N GLU A 199 16.52 6.20 8.84
CA GLU A 199 15.78 6.34 10.09
C GLU A 199 15.00 5.07 10.45
N GLN A 200 14.40 4.36 9.48
CA GLN A 200 13.77 3.05 9.73
C GLN A 200 14.80 2.01 10.16
N ALA A 201 15.93 1.93 9.45
CA ALA A 201 17.01 0.98 9.77
C ALA A 201 17.64 1.25 11.15
N LEU A 202 17.59 2.50 11.63
CA LEU A 202 18.08 2.91 12.95
C LEU A 202 17.00 2.86 14.05
N GLY A 203 15.78 2.45 13.74
CA GLY A 203 14.66 2.46 14.71
C GLY A 203 14.29 3.85 15.21
N ARG A 204 14.55 4.90 14.43
CA ARG A 204 14.21 6.29 14.75
C ARG A 204 12.76 6.62 14.36
N PRO A 205 12.19 7.73 14.85
CA PRO A 205 10.88 8.21 14.39
C PRO A 205 10.83 8.34 12.87
N VAL A 206 9.75 7.82 12.28
CA VAL A 206 9.53 7.72 10.83
C VAL A 206 8.38 8.63 10.44
N ASP A 207 8.57 9.45 9.42
CA ASP A 207 7.54 10.28 8.80
C ASP A 207 7.44 10.06 7.28
N ARG A 208 6.58 10.82 6.60
CA ARG A 208 6.34 10.73 5.14
C ARG A 208 7.60 10.79 4.28
N ARG A 209 8.68 11.41 4.75
CA ARG A 209 9.96 11.54 4.03
C ARG A 209 10.72 10.21 3.95
N SER A 210 10.42 9.27 4.84
CA SER A 210 10.93 7.90 4.74
C SER A 210 10.39 7.17 3.52
N ASP A 211 9.10 7.38 3.19
CA ASP A 211 8.50 6.81 1.98
C ASP A 211 9.09 7.44 0.71
N VAL A 212 9.39 8.74 0.74
CA VAL A 212 10.07 9.45 -0.37
C VAL A 212 11.45 8.82 -0.62
N PHE A 213 12.22 8.54 0.43
CA PHE A 213 13.53 7.87 0.31
C PHE A 213 13.38 6.48 -0.30
N SER A 214 12.45 5.66 0.22
CA SER A 214 12.19 4.30 -0.30
C SER A 214 11.76 4.33 -1.77
N LEU A 215 10.92 5.31 -2.15
CA LEU A 215 10.51 5.50 -3.55
C LEU A 215 11.68 5.97 -4.43
N GLY A 216 12.58 6.78 -3.88
CA GLY A 216 13.86 7.17 -4.50
C GLY A 216 14.76 5.96 -4.80
N ILE A 217 14.83 4.97 -3.90
CA ILE A 217 15.53 3.70 -4.15
C ILE A 217 14.93 2.98 -5.35
N VAL A 218 13.60 2.88 -5.40
CA VAL A 218 12.90 2.22 -6.52
C VAL A 218 13.20 2.93 -7.83
N LEU A 219 13.18 4.27 -7.85
CA LEU A 219 13.52 5.06 -9.04
C LEU A 219 14.96 4.82 -9.49
N PHE A 220 15.92 4.85 -8.56
CA PHE A 220 17.33 4.56 -8.85
C PHE A 220 17.49 3.18 -9.50
N GLU A 221 16.89 2.13 -8.91
CA GLU A 221 16.98 0.76 -9.43
C GLU A 221 16.33 0.59 -10.80
N LEU A 222 15.19 1.26 -11.04
CA LEU A 222 14.52 1.24 -12.33
C LEU A 222 15.35 1.88 -13.43
N THR A 223 16.00 3.00 -13.12
CA THR A 223 16.71 3.81 -14.12
C THR A 223 18.15 3.38 -14.35
N THR A 224 18.79 2.76 -13.34
CA THR A 224 20.17 2.26 -13.46
C THR A 224 20.24 0.75 -13.73
N SER A 225 19.14 0.01 -13.57
CA SER A 225 19.11 -1.45 -13.62
C SER A 225 20.06 -2.10 -12.61
N ARG A 226 20.36 -1.41 -11.50
CA ARG A 226 21.23 -1.89 -10.42
C ARG A 226 20.54 -1.76 -9.07
N ARG A 227 20.74 -2.76 -8.21
CA ARG A 227 20.33 -2.66 -6.81
C ARG A 227 21.15 -1.58 -6.12
N LEU A 228 20.46 -0.66 -5.40
CA LEU A 228 21.14 0.42 -4.67
C LEU A 228 21.82 -0.12 -3.40
N PHE A 229 21.04 -0.77 -2.54
CA PHE A 229 21.55 -1.33 -1.29
C PHE A 229 21.42 -2.86 -1.31
N ARG A 230 22.53 -3.54 -1.49
CA ARG A 230 22.61 -5.01 -1.47
C ARG A 230 23.95 -5.45 -0.92
N GLY A 231 23.95 -5.98 0.29
CA GLY A 231 25.08 -6.71 0.89
C GLY A 231 24.98 -8.21 0.67
N GLU A 232 25.97 -8.95 1.11
CA GLU A 232 25.99 -10.43 1.11
C GLU A 232 25.02 -11.00 2.16
N SER A 233 24.74 -10.20 3.23
CA SER A 233 23.82 -10.52 4.30
C SER A 233 22.81 -9.37 4.52
N ASP A 234 21.73 -9.67 5.23
CA ASP A 234 20.72 -8.68 5.63
C ASP A 234 21.36 -7.59 6.54
N MET A 235 22.28 -7.99 7.43
CA MET A 235 22.99 -7.06 8.29
C MET A 235 23.92 -6.12 7.49
N GLU A 236 24.59 -6.64 6.48
CA GLU A 236 25.42 -5.81 5.60
C GLU A 236 24.55 -4.86 4.76
N THR A 237 23.41 -5.34 4.26
CA THR A 237 22.44 -4.49 3.57
C THR A 237 21.96 -3.35 4.46
N LEU A 238 21.63 -3.62 5.73
CA LEU A 238 21.27 -2.59 6.71
C LEU A 238 22.39 -1.59 6.94
N LYS A 239 23.66 -2.05 7.05
CA LYS A 239 24.82 -1.14 7.17
C LYS A 239 24.94 -0.20 5.97
N LEU A 240 24.72 -0.72 4.74
CA LEU A 240 24.72 0.11 3.53
C LEU A 240 23.62 1.17 3.56
N VAL A 241 22.39 0.80 3.96
CA VAL A 241 21.27 1.74 4.13
C VAL A 241 21.59 2.81 5.17
N ILE A 242 22.12 2.41 6.34
CA ILE A 242 22.47 3.34 7.43
C ILE A 242 23.59 4.30 7.00
N SER A 243 24.58 3.83 6.23
CA SER A 243 25.65 4.68 5.70
C SER A 243 25.10 5.77 4.79
N GLY A 244 24.01 5.45 4.06
CA GLY A 244 23.36 6.36 3.12
C GLY A 244 24.25 6.79 1.96
N GLN A 245 25.30 6.01 1.64
CA GLN A 245 26.18 6.30 0.50
C GLN A 245 25.48 5.86 -0.80
N VAL A 246 25.09 6.84 -1.58
CA VAL A 246 24.43 6.65 -2.87
C VAL A 246 25.41 6.97 -3.99
N PRO A 247 25.75 6.01 -4.87
CA PRO A 247 26.57 6.30 -6.04
C PRO A 247 25.83 7.21 -7.00
N ARG A 248 26.53 8.11 -7.65
CA ARG A 248 25.92 8.97 -8.67
C ARG A 248 25.47 8.11 -9.84
N PRO A 249 24.19 8.21 -10.31
CA PRO A 249 23.73 7.51 -11.50
C PRO A 249 24.65 7.71 -12.72
N ARG A 250 25.19 8.91 -12.93
CA ARG A 250 26.13 9.20 -14.03
C ARG A 250 27.49 8.51 -13.88
N SER A 251 27.86 8.05 -12.69
CA SER A 251 29.05 7.19 -12.56
C SER A 251 28.80 5.75 -13.00
N ILE A 252 27.54 5.37 -13.19
CA ILE A 252 27.10 4.05 -13.67
C ILE A 252 26.86 4.09 -15.17
N ASP A 253 26.21 5.18 -15.65
CA ASP A 253 25.94 5.46 -17.06
C ASP A 253 26.21 6.95 -17.33
N GLU A 254 27.23 7.26 -18.10
CA GLU A 254 27.63 8.63 -18.43
C GLU A 254 26.54 9.41 -19.17
N HIS A 255 25.63 8.71 -19.88
CA HIS A 255 24.52 9.29 -20.61
C HIS A 255 23.27 9.53 -19.73
N TYR A 256 23.35 9.18 -18.44
CA TYR A 256 22.23 9.40 -17.52
C TYR A 256 21.87 10.90 -17.44
N PRO A 257 20.59 11.30 -17.60
CA PRO A 257 20.18 12.70 -17.60
C PRO A 257 20.59 13.43 -16.32
N PRO A 258 21.32 14.56 -16.40
CA PRO A 258 21.80 15.28 -15.21
C PRO A 258 20.67 15.74 -14.28
N GLU A 259 19.55 16.15 -14.88
CA GLU A 259 18.37 16.59 -14.09
C GLU A 259 17.71 15.41 -13.35
N LEU A 260 17.61 14.25 -13.98
CA LEU A 260 17.10 13.05 -13.33
C LEU A 260 18.06 12.57 -12.21
N GLU A 261 19.39 12.68 -12.41
CA GLU A 261 20.36 12.43 -11.34
C GLU A 261 20.11 13.34 -10.14
N ARG A 262 19.91 14.64 -10.36
CA ARG A 262 19.60 15.61 -9.29
C ARG A 262 18.35 15.20 -8.52
N ILE A 263 17.29 14.80 -9.23
CA ILE A 263 16.00 14.38 -8.64
C ILE A 263 16.19 13.12 -7.79
N VAL A 264 16.88 12.11 -8.32
CA VAL A 264 17.15 10.85 -7.61
C VAL A 264 17.97 11.10 -6.36
N LEU A 265 19.08 11.85 -6.47
CA LEU A 265 19.98 12.10 -5.34
C LEU A 265 19.28 12.91 -4.24
N LYS A 266 18.44 13.90 -4.59
CA LYS A 266 17.65 14.66 -3.60
C LYS A 266 16.65 13.78 -2.84
N ALA A 267 15.97 12.84 -3.52
CA ALA A 267 15.09 11.89 -2.84
C ALA A 267 15.87 10.97 -1.88
N LEU A 268 17.12 10.64 -2.22
CA LEU A 268 17.99 9.74 -1.50
C LEU A 268 18.95 10.44 -0.52
N GLU A 269 18.74 11.72 -0.21
CA GLU A 269 19.50 12.41 0.82
C GLU A 269 19.40 11.67 2.16
N ARG A 270 20.54 11.48 2.83
CA ARG A 270 20.58 10.79 4.12
C ARG A 270 19.82 11.56 5.19
N ASP A 271 19.97 12.88 5.22
CA ASP A 271 19.21 13.76 6.11
C ASP A 271 17.82 14.01 5.53
N ALA A 272 16.78 13.54 6.23
CA ALA A 272 15.39 13.72 5.79
C ALA A 272 15.00 15.20 5.56
N ARG A 273 15.68 16.15 6.22
CA ARG A 273 15.43 17.59 6.03
C ARG A 273 15.85 18.12 4.67
N LEU A 274 16.77 17.43 4.00
CA LEU A 274 17.28 17.79 2.67
C LEU A 274 16.53 17.08 1.54
N ARG A 275 15.68 16.09 1.85
CA ARG A 275 14.82 15.41 0.88
C ARG A 275 13.66 16.28 0.42
N TYR A 276 12.86 15.80 -0.51
CA TYR A 276 11.53 16.33 -0.75
C TYR A 276 10.69 16.16 0.53
N GLN A 277 10.02 17.22 0.96
CA GLN A 277 9.27 17.22 2.21
C GLN A 277 7.90 16.56 2.06
N THR A 278 7.40 16.47 0.83
CA THR A 278 6.16 15.77 0.47
C THR A 278 6.37 14.90 -0.76
N ALA A 279 5.55 13.87 -0.91
CA ALA A 279 5.52 13.06 -2.13
C ALA A 279 5.02 13.86 -3.34
N ALA A 280 4.20 14.92 -3.12
CA ALA A 280 3.79 15.83 -4.18
C ALA A 280 4.95 16.65 -4.76
N GLU A 281 5.86 17.14 -3.92
CA GLU A 281 7.07 17.82 -4.42
C GLU A 281 7.91 16.89 -5.31
N PHE A 282 8.05 15.62 -4.89
CA PHE A 282 8.77 14.61 -5.67
C PHE A 282 8.06 14.31 -7.00
N GLU A 283 6.74 14.12 -6.97
CA GLU A 283 5.91 13.95 -8.17
C GLU A 283 6.07 15.11 -9.14
N GLN A 284 5.97 16.34 -8.64
CA GLN A 284 6.08 17.55 -9.45
C GLN A 284 7.41 17.65 -10.19
N GLU A 285 8.52 17.33 -9.53
CA GLU A 285 9.85 17.31 -10.14
C GLU A 285 9.97 16.24 -11.22
N LEU A 286 9.42 15.03 -10.96
CA LEU A 286 9.39 13.94 -11.95
C LEU A 286 8.57 14.30 -13.19
N ARG A 287 7.39 14.89 -13.00
CA ARG A 287 6.56 15.36 -14.11
C ARG A 287 7.20 16.56 -14.83
N GLY A 288 7.88 17.44 -14.06
CA GLY A 288 8.68 18.54 -14.62
C GLY A 288 9.79 18.05 -15.54
N PHE A 289 10.51 17.00 -15.13
CA PHE A 289 11.51 16.34 -15.97
C PHE A 289 10.92 15.82 -17.29
N LEU A 290 9.83 15.04 -17.24
CA LEU A 290 9.18 14.54 -18.46
C LEU A 290 8.75 15.67 -19.41
N LYS A 291 8.23 16.77 -18.83
CA LYS A 291 7.82 17.95 -19.59
C LYS A 291 9.02 18.65 -20.26
N ALA A 292 10.14 18.79 -19.53
CA ALA A 292 11.36 19.39 -20.05
C ALA A 292 11.96 18.58 -21.21
N GLU A 293 11.95 17.25 -21.07
CA GLU A 293 12.37 16.32 -22.13
C GLU A 293 11.34 16.20 -23.27
N ARG A 294 10.19 16.88 -23.17
CA ARG A 294 9.08 16.81 -24.14
C ARG A 294 8.55 15.40 -24.37
N VAL A 295 8.63 14.56 -23.34
CA VAL A 295 8.17 13.16 -23.37
C VAL A 295 6.80 13.05 -22.72
N VAL A 296 5.88 12.43 -23.44
CA VAL A 296 4.57 12.03 -22.92
C VAL A 296 4.53 10.50 -22.86
N VAL A 297 4.36 9.96 -21.66
CA VAL A 297 4.18 8.51 -21.45
C VAL A 297 2.69 8.25 -21.18
N PRO A 298 1.91 7.85 -22.17
CA PRO A 298 0.49 7.55 -21.97
C PRO A 298 0.31 6.25 -21.18
N GLN A 299 -0.85 6.07 -20.58
CA GLN A 299 -1.20 4.86 -19.84
C GLN A 299 -1.06 3.60 -20.74
N GLY A 300 -1.47 3.67 -22.00
CA GLY A 300 -1.27 2.62 -23.00
C GLY A 300 0.20 2.24 -23.23
N GLY A 301 1.15 3.19 -23.03
CA GLY A 301 2.58 2.92 -23.07
C GLY A 301 3.02 2.02 -21.93
N VAL A 302 2.49 2.26 -20.70
CA VAL A 302 2.74 1.42 -19.51
C VAL A 302 2.13 0.02 -19.71
N ALA A 303 0.90 -0.07 -20.24
CA ALA A 303 0.28 -1.34 -20.62
C ALA A 303 1.12 -2.11 -21.64
N GLY A 304 1.66 -1.41 -22.64
CA GLY A 304 2.56 -1.97 -23.65
C GLY A 304 3.86 -2.51 -23.05
N LEU A 305 4.44 -1.81 -22.07
CA LEU A 305 5.60 -2.31 -21.32
C LEU A 305 5.26 -3.63 -20.61
N LEU A 306 4.18 -3.67 -19.82
CA LEU A 306 3.77 -4.88 -19.10
C LEU A 306 3.55 -6.04 -20.07
N LYS A 307 2.84 -5.81 -21.18
CA LYS A 307 2.59 -6.84 -22.21
C LYS A 307 3.88 -7.41 -22.78
N ARG A 308 4.87 -6.56 -23.09
CA ARG A 308 6.16 -7.01 -23.66
C ARG A 308 6.99 -7.79 -22.65
N VAL A 309 6.95 -7.40 -21.39
CA VAL A 309 7.86 -7.91 -20.35
C VAL A 309 7.28 -9.12 -19.62
N ALA A 310 6.01 -9.07 -19.25
CA ALA A 310 5.35 -10.05 -18.42
C ALA A 310 4.00 -10.57 -18.98
N GLY A 311 3.71 -10.32 -20.26
CA GLY A 311 2.44 -10.68 -20.88
C GLY A 311 2.11 -12.18 -20.79
N GLU A 312 3.09 -13.05 -20.95
CA GLU A 312 2.91 -14.51 -20.83
C GLU A 312 2.48 -14.91 -19.41
N ARG A 313 3.08 -14.32 -18.39
CA ARG A 313 2.69 -14.58 -16.97
C ARG A 313 1.26 -14.14 -16.69
N VAL A 314 0.89 -12.95 -17.16
CA VAL A 314 -0.47 -12.44 -17.02
C VAL A 314 -1.46 -13.39 -17.69
N GLU A 315 -1.18 -13.83 -18.91
CA GLU A 315 -2.06 -14.75 -19.64
C GLU A 315 -2.12 -16.14 -18.99
N GLN A 316 -1.02 -16.66 -18.46
CA GLN A 316 -1.01 -17.91 -17.69
C GLN A 316 -1.89 -17.79 -16.44
N ARG A 317 -1.79 -16.66 -15.68
CA ARG A 317 -2.64 -16.42 -14.51
C ARG A 317 -4.12 -16.31 -14.91
N ARG A 318 -4.43 -15.59 -16.00
CA ARG A 318 -5.78 -15.48 -16.56
C ARG A 318 -6.36 -16.85 -16.89
N LYS A 319 -5.59 -17.73 -17.56
CA LYS A 319 -6.00 -19.11 -17.85
C LYS A 319 -6.25 -19.91 -16.58
N ALA A 320 -5.39 -19.77 -15.56
CA ALA A 320 -5.55 -20.46 -14.29
C ALA A 320 -6.82 -20.00 -13.54
N ILE A 321 -7.11 -18.70 -13.51
CA ILE A 321 -8.33 -18.15 -12.91
C ILE A 321 -9.56 -18.67 -13.64
N ARG A 322 -9.60 -18.63 -14.97
CA ARG A 322 -10.70 -19.17 -15.78
C ARG A 322 -10.93 -20.67 -15.53
N ALA A 323 -9.87 -21.45 -15.42
CA ALA A 323 -9.96 -22.88 -15.11
C ALA A 323 -10.49 -23.12 -13.69
N ALA A 324 -10.07 -22.32 -12.73
CA ALA A 324 -10.53 -22.38 -11.34
C ALA A 324 -12.02 -22.02 -11.23
N LEU A 325 -12.46 -20.95 -11.91
CA LEU A 325 -13.87 -20.54 -11.95
C LEU A 325 -14.78 -21.64 -12.55
N ARG A 326 -14.33 -22.30 -13.63
CA ARG A 326 -15.09 -23.42 -14.22
C ARG A 326 -15.26 -24.58 -13.25
N LYS A 327 -14.26 -24.88 -12.40
CA LYS A 327 -14.35 -25.93 -11.38
C LYS A 327 -15.34 -25.60 -10.25
N LEU A 328 -15.56 -24.30 -9.99
CA LEU A 328 -16.49 -23.85 -8.94
C LEU A 328 -17.98 -23.88 -9.38
N GLY A 329 -18.24 -24.28 -10.62
CA GLY A 329 -19.61 -24.46 -11.13
C GLY A 329 -20.08 -23.36 -12.05
N SER A 330 -20.92 -23.74 -13.01
CA SER A 330 -21.30 -22.98 -14.20
C SER A 330 -22.56 -22.12 -14.08
N SER A 331 -23.03 -21.79 -12.89
CA SER A 331 -24.25 -20.97 -12.72
C SER A 331 -23.98 -19.47 -12.62
N SER A 332 -22.83 -19.00 -13.10
CA SER A 332 -22.39 -17.60 -13.04
C SER A 332 -21.92 -17.13 -14.41
N PRO A 333 -21.82 -15.80 -14.64
CA PRO A 333 -21.35 -15.24 -15.90
C PRO A 333 -20.04 -15.86 -16.36
N THR A 334 -19.82 -15.88 -17.64
CA THR A 334 -18.62 -16.53 -18.21
C THR A 334 -17.36 -15.89 -17.64
N ALA A 335 -16.33 -16.72 -17.39
CA ALA A 335 -15.05 -16.24 -16.88
C ALA A 335 -14.44 -15.09 -17.75
N SER A 336 -14.89 -14.97 -19.01
CA SER A 336 -14.54 -13.90 -19.92
C SER A 336 -15.15 -12.55 -19.50
N ASP A 337 -16.41 -12.57 -19.05
CA ASP A 337 -17.14 -11.33 -18.69
C ASP A 337 -16.55 -10.70 -17.43
N LEU A 338 -16.16 -11.55 -16.45
CA LEU A 338 -15.53 -11.09 -15.20
C LEU A 338 -14.13 -10.49 -15.39
N LEU A 339 -13.42 -10.93 -16.43
CA LEU A 339 -12.08 -10.43 -16.73
C LEU A 339 -12.08 -9.20 -17.65
N SER A 340 -13.26 -8.86 -18.24
CA SER A 340 -13.42 -7.75 -19.16
C SER A 340 -13.98 -6.47 -18.51
N THR A 341 -14.27 -6.51 -17.20
CA THR A 341 -14.77 -5.33 -16.48
C THR A 341 -13.66 -4.28 -16.41
N GLU A 342 -13.60 -3.43 -17.42
CA GLU A 342 -12.89 -2.17 -17.35
C GLU A 342 -13.53 -1.33 -16.27
N THR A 343 -12.75 -0.92 -15.30
CA THR A 343 -13.14 0.13 -14.35
C THR A 343 -13.23 1.42 -15.16
N VAL A 344 -14.39 1.68 -15.77
CA VAL A 344 -14.71 2.98 -16.37
C VAL A 344 -14.89 3.95 -15.21
N PHE A 345 -13.84 4.68 -14.90
CA PHE A 345 -13.90 5.83 -14.02
C PHE A 345 -14.61 6.95 -14.79
N THR A 346 -15.93 7.07 -14.62
CA THR A 346 -16.66 8.29 -15.00
C THR A 346 -16.49 9.29 -13.86
N PRO A 347 -15.80 10.42 -14.08
CA PRO A 347 -15.83 11.51 -13.11
C PRO A 347 -17.22 12.13 -13.18
N THR A 348 -18.03 11.94 -12.15
CA THR A 348 -19.27 12.71 -11.95
C THR A 348 -18.90 14.14 -11.58
N GLY A 349 -18.59 14.94 -12.60
CA GLY A 349 -18.60 16.39 -12.50
C GLY A 349 -20.06 16.85 -12.52
N LYS A 350 -20.57 17.32 -11.41
CA LYS A 350 -21.78 18.12 -11.36
C LYS A 350 -21.44 19.55 -11.76
N ASP A 351 -21.62 19.88 -13.02
CA ASP A 351 -21.76 21.28 -13.42
C ASP A 351 -23.23 21.69 -13.30
N HIS A 352 -23.45 22.65 -12.41
CA HIS A 352 -24.68 23.42 -12.37
C HIS A 352 -24.59 24.50 -13.45
N SER A 353 -25.43 24.42 -14.48
CA SER A 353 -25.85 25.60 -15.22
C SER A 353 -27.33 25.52 -15.52
N SER A 354 -28.01 26.48 -14.96
CA SER A 354 -29.39 26.87 -15.14
C SER A 354 -29.73 27.20 -16.60
N THR A 355 -30.92 26.76 -17.08
CA THR A 355 -31.81 27.65 -17.83
C THR A 355 -33.23 27.06 -17.85
N SER A 356 -34.11 27.89 -17.44
CA SER A 356 -35.54 28.12 -17.53
C SER A 356 -36.28 27.49 -18.72
N SER A 357 -37.47 26.86 -18.51
CA SER A 357 -38.77 27.48 -18.79
C SER A 357 -39.93 26.45 -18.71
N ALA A 358 -40.94 26.86 -17.95
CA ALA A 358 -42.38 26.82 -18.15
C ALA A 358 -43.14 25.49 -18.42
N GLY A 359 -44.15 25.23 -17.55
CA GLY A 359 -45.31 24.42 -17.90
C GLY A 359 -46.11 23.92 -16.69
N LEU A 360 -47.12 24.68 -16.32
CA LEU A 360 -48.19 24.47 -15.35
C LEU A 360 -48.80 23.07 -15.31
N SER A 361 -49.13 22.53 -14.15
CA SER A 361 -50.53 22.39 -13.67
C SER A 361 -50.59 21.70 -12.31
N ALA A 362 -51.55 22.16 -11.53
CA ALA A 362 -51.85 21.87 -10.15
C ALA A 362 -52.59 20.52 -9.95
N SER A 363 -52.45 19.93 -8.75
CA SER A 363 -53.55 19.45 -7.93
C SER A 363 -53.06 18.96 -6.57
N SER A 364 -53.42 19.62 -5.58
CA SER A 364 -54.06 19.45 -4.26
C SER A 364 -53.87 18.15 -3.47
N ALA A 365 -53.60 18.41 -2.18
CA ALA A 365 -54.18 17.86 -0.95
C ALA A 365 -53.55 16.60 -0.34
N GLY A 366 -53.17 16.75 0.93
CA GLY A 366 -52.99 15.68 1.88
C GLY A 366 -52.11 16.05 3.06
N VAL A 367 -52.66 16.80 4.02
CA VAL A 367 -52.11 17.05 5.36
C VAL A 367 -52.27 15.80 6.21
N ALA A 368 -51.19 15.31 6.85
CA ALA A 368 -51.34 14.46 8.03
C ALA A 368 -50.15 14.67 8.99
N GLU A 369 -50.52 14.88 10.20
CA GLU A 369 -49.83 15.25 11.43
C GLU A 369 -48.64 14.41 11.84
N MET A 370 -47.72 15.09 12.52
CA MET A 370 -46.69 14.51 13.42
C MET A 370 -47.33 14.08 14.75
N PRO A 371 -46.69 13.14 15.46
CA PRO A 371 -46.63 13.26 16.90
C PRO A 371 -45.20 13.42 17.43
N ALA A 372 -45.12 14.36 18.37
CA ALA A 372 -43.97 14.66 19.21
C ALA A 372 -43.70 13.55 20.24
N GLY A 373 -42.43 13.40 20.64
CA GLY A 373 -42.09 12.58 21.80
C GLY A 373 -40.61 12.39 22.01
N LEU A 374 -39.90 13.39 22.52
CA LEU A 374 -38.59 13.26 23.15
C LEU A 374 -38.75 12.91 24.65
N PRO A 375 -37.88 12.10 25.22
CA PRO A 375 -37.56 12.24 26.63
C PRO A 375 -36.16 12.87 26.84
N ARG A 376 -36.19 13.99 27.59
CA ARG A 376 -35.03 14.62 28.22
C ARG A 376 -34.45 13.69 29.28
N VAL A 377 -33.16 13.46 29.26
CA VAL A 377 -32.41 12.90 30.40
C VAL A 377 -31.72 14.05 31.14
N ARG A 378 -32.01 14.10 32.43
CA ARG A 378 -31.51 15.06 33.42
C ARG A 378 -30.01 14.91 33.66
N HIS A 379 -29.35 16.04 33.82
CA HIS A 379 -28.06 16.15 34.52
C HIS A 379 -28.26 15.99 36.00
N GLU A 380 -27.58 15.04 36.64
CA GLU A 380 -27.28 15.03 38.05
C GLU A 380 -25.80 15.32 38.26
N ARG A 381 -25.56 16.39 39.00
CA ARG A 381 -24.25 16.72 39.62
C ARG A 381 -24.07 15.81 40.83
N ALA A 382 -22.96 15.11 40.92
CA ALA A 382 -22.49 14.53 42.14
C ALA A 382 -21.06 15.02 42.45
N THR A 383 -20.94 15.36 43.71
CA THR A 383 -19.91 16.08 44.44
C THR A 383 -18.61 15.29 44.66
N ARG A 384 -17.55 16.06 44.83
CA ARG A 384 -16.21 15.79 45.33
C ARG A 384 -16.03 14.57 46.28
N GLY A 385 -14.98 13.80 45.99
CA GLY A 385 -14.30 12.93 46.94
C GLY A 385 -12.80 12.85 46.65
N HIS A 386 -12.03 13.16 47.69
CA HIS A 386 -10.57 13.24 47.75
C HIS A 386 -9.85 11.90 47.54
N GLY A 387 -8.63 11.94 46.97
CA GLY A 387 -7.52 11.18 47.50
C GLY A 387 -6.85 10.20 46.53
N GLY A 388 -5.58 10.40 46.28
CA GLY A 388 -4.65 9.38 45.84
C GLY A 388 -3.84 9.67 44.56
N ALA A 389 -2.88 10.58 44.68
CA ALA A 389 -1.82 10.73 43.65
C ALA A 389 -0.87 9.54 43.77
N VAL A 390 -0.89 8.64 42.79
CA VAL A 390 0.17 7.64 42.57
C VAL A 390 1.19 8.22 41.63
N SER A 391 2.43 8.38 42.11
CA SER A 391 3.53 9.00 41.39
C SER A 391 4.00 8.09 40.24
N TRP A 392 4.01 8.64 39.03
CA TRP A 392 4.45 8.00 37.79
C TRP A 392 5.98 8.01 37.57
N SER A 393 6.77 8.29 38.61
CA SER A 393 8.23 8.41 38.53
C SER A 393 9.01 7.09 38.59
N SER A 394 8.38 5.95 38.96
CA SER A 394 9.12 4.69 39.13
C SER A 394 9.13 3.78 37.90
N ALA A 395 8.24 3.94 36.92
CA ALA A 395 8.16 3.07 35.76
C ALA A 395 9.12 3.49 34.61
N ILE A 396 9.51 4.77 34.57
CA ILE A 396 10.42 5.30 33.52
C ILE A 396 11.89 4.96 33.85
N GLY A 397 12.24 4.79 35.12
CA GLY A 397 13.62 4.47 35.53
C GLY A 397 14.09 3.07 35.12
N TYR A 398 13.19 2.08 35.05
CA TYR A 398 13.56 0.69 34.70
C TYR A 398 13.75 0.48 33.19
N ALA A 399 13.02 1.16 32.35
CA ALA A 399 13.14 1.03 30.88
C ALA A 399 14.42 1.65 30.33
N ILE A 400 14.95 2.71 30.97
CA ILE A 400 16.21 3.37 30.57
C ILE A 400 17.42 2.57 31.04
N GLY A 401 17.33 1.85 32.15
CA GLY A 401 18.43 1.04 32.69
C GLY A 401 18.78 -0.18 31.84
N VAL A 402 17.79 -0.87 31.26
CA VAL A 402 18.02 -2.09 30.47
C VAL A 402 18.54 -1.77 29.06
N ALA A 403 18.07 -0.69 28.44
CA ALA A 403 18.58 -0.23 27.14
C ALA A 403 20.03 0.30 27.24
N GLY A 404 20.39 0.97 28.33
CA GLY A 404 21.76 1.45 28.59
C GLY A 404 22.77 0.31 28.79
N LEU A 405 22.35 -0.79 29.43
CA LEU A 405 23.24 -1.94 29.67
C LEU A 405 23.53 -2.73 28.39
N ALA A 406 22.56 -2.89 27.50
CA ALA A 406 22.75 -3.55 26.21
C ALA A 406 23.72 -2.79 25.29
N ILE A 407 23.62 -1.45 25.26
CA ILE A 407 24.53 -0.61 24.47
C ILE A 407 25.96 -0.63 25.04
N ALA A 408 26.11 -0.63 26.37
CA ALA A 408 27.44 -0.71 27.04
C ALA A 408 28.13 -2.05 26.77
N ILE A 409 27.41 -3.16 26.74
CA ILE A 409 27.97 -4.50 26.41
C ILE A 409 28.41 -4.56 24.96
N ILE A 410 27.65 -3.99 24.02
CA ILE A 410 28.02 -3.95 22.60
C ILE A 410 29.26 -3.08 22.38
N VAL A 411 29.39 -1.94 23.06
CA VAL A 411 30.57 -1.05 22.96
C VAL A 411 31.82 -1.70 23.58
N LEU A 412 31.69 -2.42 24.69
CA LEU A 412 32.80 -3.15 25.32
C LEU A 412 33.29 -4.33 24.48
N LEU A 413 32.40 -5.03 23.75
CA LEU A 413 32.78 -6.09 22.83
C LEU A 413 33.43 -5.57 21.54
N PHE A 414 33.23 -4.29 21.21
CA PHE A 414 33.89 -3.64 20.07
C PHE A 414 35.28 -3.04 20.38
N LEU A 415 35.56 -2.75 21.66
CA LEU A 415 36.88 -2.19 22.09
C LEU A 415 37.84 -3.27 22.54
N SER A 416 37.47 -4.54 22.57
CA SER A 416 38.31 -5.68 22.97
C SER A 416 38.75 -6.58 21.80
N ARG A 417 38.70 -6.05 20.57
CA ARG A 417 39.29 -6.70 19.37
C ARG A 417 40.17 -5.75 18.62
#